data_a5450c0b9d7c88211b9071a5fc466ac6
#
_entry.id   a5450c0b9d7c88211b9071a5fc466ac6
#
_cell.length_a   1.000
_cell.length_b   1.000
_cell.length_c   1.000
_cell.angle_alpha   90.00
_cell.angle_beta   90.00
_cell.angle_gamma   90.00
#
_symmetry.space_group_name_H-M   'P 1'
#
loop_
_entity.id
_entity.type
_entity.pdbx_description
1 polymer ?
#
loop_
_entity_poly.entity_id
_entity_poly.type
_entity_poly.pdbx_seq_one_letter_code
_entity_poly.pdbx_strand_id
1 'polypeptide(L)'
;MVAFRLVNFLSWLLDIYMWIIIVAALISWVSPNPYNPIVQFLRRITEPVLRPVRRQLDRWQTGVDFSPVVVILIILFVQRVILPSLF
;
A
#
# COMPACT_ATOMS: atom_id res chain seq x y z
N MET A 1 -8.92 18.69 -18.78
CA MET A 1 -7.76 18.36 -19.57
C MET A 1 -6.53 18.20 -18.73
N VAL A 2 -6.01 19.27 -18.11
CA VAL A 2 -4.90 19.12 -17.15
C VAL A 2 -5.33 18.27 -15.97
N ALA A 3 -6.55 18.47 -15.46
CA ALA A 3 -7.08 17.68 -14.35
C ALA A 3 -7.18 16.20 -14.70
N PHE A 4 -7.63 15.88 -15.92
CA PHE A 4 -7.72 14.49 -16.36
C PHE A 4 -6.36 13.81 -16.44
N ARG A 5 -5.36 14.53 -16.94
CA ARG A 5 -3.99 14.01 -16.98
C ARG A 5 -3.43 13.82 -15.60
N LEU A 6 -3.70 14.74 -14.69
CA LEU A 6 -3.25 14.65 -13.31
C LEU A 6 -3.88 13.45 -12.60
N VAL A 7 -5.17 13.22 -12.81
CA VAL A 7 -5.86 12.06 -12.23
C VAL A 7 -5.26 10.76 -12.76
N ASN A 8 -5.02 10.68 -14.06
CA ASN A 8 -4.41 9.50 -14.65
C ASN A 8 -3.01 9.25 -14.09
N PHE A 9 -2.22 10.31 -13.95
CA PHE A 9 -0.87 10.20 -13.39
C PHE A 9 -0.91 9.72 -11.95
N LEU A 10 -1.79 10.29 -11.13
CA LEU A 10 -1.94 9.88 -9.74
C LEU A 10 -2.42 8.45 -9.63
N SER A 11 -3.36 8.04 -10.47
CA SER A 11 -3.86 6.67 -10.50
C SER A 11 -2.74 5.70 -10.86
N TRP A 12 -1.89 6.06 -11.82
CA TRP A 12 -0.75 5.26 -12.22
C TRP A 12 0.25 5.10 -11.07
N LEU A 13 0.54 6.21 -10.37
CA LEU A 13 1.41 6.15 -9.20
C LEU A 13 0.84 5.25 -8.10
N LEU A 14 -0.46 5.33 -7.86
CA LEU A 14 -1.13 4.49 -6.88
C LEU A 14 -1.07 3.01 -7.29
N ASP A 15 -1.20 2.71 -8.58
CA ASP A 15 -1.06 1.34 -9.06
C ASP A 15 0.32 0.78 -8.77
N ILE A 16 1.36 1.57 -9.08
CA ILE A 16 2.74 1.15 -8.81
C ILE A 16 2.94 0.93 -7.32
N TYR A 17 2.47 1.86 -6.50
CA TYR A 17 2.60 1.77 -5.05
C TYR A 17 1.88 0.52 -4.51
N MET A 18 0.70 0.25 -5.04
CA MET A 18 -0.06 -0.94 -4.65
C MET A 18 0.72 -2.23 -4.94
N TRP A 19 1.36 -2.31 -6.12
CA TRP A 19 2.18 -3.46 -6.46
C TRP A 19 3.40 -3.59 -5.54
N ILE A 20 4.01 -2.46 -5.17
CA ILE A 20 5.11 -2.47 -4.21
C ILE A 20 4.65 -3.04 -2.87
N ILE A 21 3.48 -2.62 -2.40
CA ILE A 21 2.91 -3.14 -1.15
C ILE A 21 2.64 -4.64 -1.26
N ILE A 22 2.08 -5.10 -2.37
CA ILE A 22 1.79 -6.50 -2.58
C ILE A 22 3.08 -7.33 -2.52
N VAL A 23 4.11 -6.89 -3.22
CA VAL A 23 5.40 -7.60 -3.23
C VAL A 23 6.01 -7.61 -1.84
N ALA A 24 5.98 -6.48 -1.14
CA ALA A 24 6.51 -6.39 0.21
C ALA A 24 5.78 -7.32 1.16
N ALA A 25 4.46 -7.40 1.05
CA ALA A 25 3.65 -8.28 1.88
C ALA A 25 3.96 -9.74 1.61
N LEU A 26 4.06 -10.14 0.34
CA LEU A 26 4.38 -11.50 -0.02
C LEU A 26 5.74 -11.93 0.51
N ILE A 27 6.75 -11.06 0.38
CA ILE A 27 8.09 -11.34 0.88
C ILE A 27 8.05 -11.48 2.40
N SER A 28 7.32 -10.60 3.07
CA SER A 28 7.20 -10.62 4.53
C SER A 28 6.55 -11.90 5.03
N TRP A 29 5.57 -12.43 4.28
CA TRP A 29 4.85 -13.64 4.70
C TRP A 29 5.62 -14.91 4.37
N VAL A 30 6.38 -14.93 3.26
CA VAL A 30 7.06 -16.11 2.78
C VAL A 30 8.45 -16.25 3.38
N SER A 31 9.23 -15.17 3.41
CA SER A 31 10.60 -15.21 3.88
C SER A 31 11.03 -13.86 4.45
N PRO A 32 10.69 -13.58 5.71
CA PRO A 32 11.04 -12.30 6.33
C PRO A 32 12.52 -12.27 6.72
N ASN A 33 13.41 -12.09 5.75
CA ASN A 33 14.83 -11.91 6.02
C ASN A 33 15.12 -10.42 6.20
N PRO A 34 15.29 -9.92 7.44
CA PRO A 34 15.49 -8.49 7.68
C PRO A 34 16.83 -7.97 7.17
N TYR A 35 17.75 -8.85 6.84
CA TYR A 35 19.07 -8.46 6.36
C TYR A 35 19.12 -8.29 4.84
N ASN A 36 18.08 -8.70 4.13
CA ASN A 36 18.04 -8.54 2.68
C ASN A 36 17.81 -7.06 2.33
N PRO A 37 18.72 -6.44 1.55
CA PRO A 37 18.60 -5.02 1.22
C PRO A 37 17.33 -4.70 0.43
N ILE A 38 16.84 -5.64 -0.38
CA ILE A 38 15.59 -5.45 -1.12
C ILE A 38 14.40 -5.37 -0.16
N VAL A 39 14.36 -6.24 0.84
CA VAL A 39 13.31 -6.24 1.86
C VAL A 39 13.35 -4.93 2.65
N GLN A 40 14.53 -4.48 3.04
CA GLN A 40 14.69 -3.22 3.76
C GLN A 40 14.22 -2.03 2.92
N PHE A 41 14.56 -2.01 1.65
CA PHE A 41 14.14 -0.96 0.74
C PHE A 41 12.61 -0.92 0.61
N LEU A 42 11.99 -2.08 0.39
CA LEU A 42 10.54 -2.17 0.28
C LEU A 42 9.86 -1.70 1.56
N ARG A 43 10.38 -2.08 2.72
CA ARG A 43 9.83 -1.63 3.99
C ARG A 43 9.93 -0.12 4.16
N ARG A 44 11.04 0.49 3.77
CA ARG A 44 11.20 1.95 3.86
C ARG A 44 10.16 2.69 3.05
N ILE A 45 9.78 2.15 1.90
CA ILE A 45 8.78 2.77 1.04
C ILE A 45 7.38 2.57 1.58
N THR A 46 7.09 1.40 2.14
CA THR A 46 5.73 1.04 2.55
C THR A 46 5.40 1.41 3.99
N GLU A 47 6.38 1.46 4.90
CA GLU A 47 6.13 1.73 6.32
C GLU A 47 5.45 3.07 6.59
N PRO A 48 5.78 4.18 5.89
CA PRO A 48 5.10 5.45 6.18
C PRO A 48 3.58 5.36 6.04
N VAL A 49 3.09 4.51 5.15
CA VAL A 49 1.65 4.30 4.95
C VAL A 49 1.13 3.17 5.82
N LEU A 50 1.89 2.08 5.93
CA LEU A 50 1.46 0.89 6.67
C LEU A 50 1.47 1.08 8.19
N ARG A 51 2.41 1.87 8.69
CA ARG A 51 2.55 2.03 10.14
C ARG A 51 1.31 2.60 10.83
N PRO A 52 0.71 3.70 10.33
CA PRO A 52 -0.51 4.21 10.96
C PRO A 52 -1.66 3.19 10.91
N VAL A 53 -1.79 2.48 9.80
CA VAL A 53 -2.82 1.45 9.65
C VAL A 53 -2.57 0.30 10.61
N ARG A 54 -1.33 -0.11 10.75
CA ARG A 54 -0.95 -1.20 11.66
C ARG A 54 -1.29 -0.84 13.10
N ARG A 55 -1.06 0.41 13.51
CA ARG A 55 -1.42 0.86 14.85
C ARG A 55 -2.91 0.77 15.10
N GLN A 56 -3.73 1.13 14.13
CA GLN A 56 -5.17 1.05 14.26
C GLN A 56 -5.66 -0.39 14.32
N LEU A 57 -4.95 -1.31 13.64
CA LEU A 57 -5.33 -2.70 13.55
C LEU A 57 -4.75 -3.57 14.67
N ASP A 58 -3.87 -3.04 15.50
CA ASP A 58 -3.23 -3.82 16.58
C ASP A 58 -4.25 -4.51 17.47
N ARG A 59 -5.41 -3.88 17.68
CA ARG A 59 -6.48 -4.45 18.49
C ARG A 59 -7.16 -5.65 17.83
N TRP A 60 -7.06 -5.76 16.52
CA TRP A 60 -7.78 -6.74 15.72
C TRP A 60 -6.88 -7.83 15.16
N GLN A 61 -5.58 -7.63 15.23
CA GLN A 61 -4.62 -8.59 14.69
C GLN A 61 -4.45 -9.78 15.62
N THR A 62 -4.54 -10.97 15.04
CA THR A 62 -4.41 -12.23 15.78
C THR A 62 -3.22 -13.03 15.24
N GLY A 63 -2.07 -12.37 15.07
CA GLY A 63 -0.84 -13.03 14.63
C GLY A 63 -0.49 -12.86 13.17
N VAL A 64 -1.43 -12.41 12.33
CA VAL A 64 -1.18 -12.14 10.90
C VAL A 64 -1.28 -10.64 10.66
N ASP A 65 -0.34 -10.10 9.90
CA ASP A 65 -0.34 -8.69 9.57
C ASP A 65 -1.26 -8.44 8.37
N PHE A 66 -2.43 -7.86 8.64
CA PHE A 66 -3.39 -7.53 7.61
C PHE A 66 -3.27 -6.08 7.11
N SER A 67 -2.30 -5.33 7.63
CA SER A 67 -2.12 -3.93 7.24
C SER A 67 -1.97 -3.73 5.72
N PRO A 68 -1.18 -4.55 5.01
CA PRO A 68 -1.07 -4.40 3.56
C PRO A 68 -2.41 -4.57 2.85
N VAL A 69 -3.23 -5.51 3.31
CA VAL A 69 -4.55 -5.75 2.70
C VAL A 69 -5.45 -4.54 2.88
N VAL A 70 -5.46 -3.96 4.07
CA VAL A 70 -6.27 -2.78 4.37
C VAL A 70 -5.83 -1.59 3.51
N VAL A 71 -4.52 -1.37 3.39
CA VAL A 71 -4.00 -0.27 2.57
C VAL A 71 -4.36 -0.47 1.10
N ILE A 72 -4.26 -1.69 0.59
CA ILE A 72 -4.65 -2.00 -0.79
C ILE A 72 -6.11 -1.69 -1.02
N LEU A 73 -6.97 -2.08 -0.08
CA LEU A 73 -8.40 -1.79 -0.18
C LEU A 73 -8.67 -0.28 -0.18
N ILE A 74 -7.96 0.47 0.66
CA ILE A 74 -8.09 1.92 0.69
C ILE A 74 -7.66 2.53 -0.64
N ILE A 75 -6.54 2.07 -1.20
CA ILE A 75 -6.05 2.56 -2.49
C ILE A 75 -7.07 2.27 -3.59
N LEU A 76 -7.62 1.07 -3.63
CA LEU A 76 -8.63 0.71 -4.62
C LEU A 76 -9.88 1.57 -4.48
N PHE A 77 -10.30 1.84 -3.24
CA PHE A 77 -11.45 2.69 -3.00
C PHE A 77 -11.20 4.11 -3.53
N VAL A 78 -10.02 4.67 -3.24
CA VAL A 78 -9.65 6.00 -3.71
C VAL A 78 -9.64 6.04 -5.23
N GLN A 79 -9.05 5.04 -5.88
CA GLN A 79 -8.96 5.02 -7.34
C GLN A 79 -10.30 4.88 -8.02
N ARG A 80 -11.23 4.12 -7.44
CA ARG A 80 -12.48 3.79 -8.12
C ARG A 80 -13.64 4.70 -7.74
N VAL A 81 -13.59 5.27 -6.55
CA VAL A 81 -14.71 6.07 -6.02
C VAL A 81 -14.34 7.54 -5.93
N ILE A 82 -13.21 7.85 -5.29
CA ILE A 82 -12.87 9.23 -4.99
C ILE A 82 -12.32 9.96 -6.23
N LEU A 83 -11.36 9.36 -6.91
CA LEU A 83 -10.75 10.01 -8.07
C LEU A 83 -11.75 10.30 -9.19
N PRO A 84 -12.61 9.35 -9.62
CA PRO A 84 -13.62 9.66 -10.62
C PRO A 84 -14.62 10.71 -10.17
N SER A 85 -14.92 10.79 -8.88
CA SER A 85 -15.88 11.74 -8.34
C SER A 85 -15.35 13.17 -8.32
N LEU A 86 -14.04 13.36 -8.31
CA LEU A 86 -13.43 14.68 -8.30
C LEU A 86 -13.45 15.33 -9.69
N PHE A 87 -13.60 14.57 -10.72
CA PHE A 87 -13.53 15.02 -12.10
C PHE A 87 -14.64 14.36 -12.92
#